data_b94d568d183517d41574d04b318eb7fd
#
_entry.id   b94d568d183517d41574d04b318eb7fd
#
_cell.length_a   1.000
_cell.length_b   1.000
_cell.length_c   1.000
_cell.angle_alpha   90.00
_cell.angle_beta   90.00
_cell.angle_gamma   90.00
#
_symmetry.space_group_name_H-M   'P 1'
#
loop_
_entity.id
_entity.type
_entity.pdbx_description
1 polymer ?
#
loop_
_entity_poly.entity_id
_entity_poly.type
_entity_poly.pdbx_seq_one_letter_code
_entity_poly.pdbx_strand_id
1 'polypeptide(L)'
;MGVSKNNTTAFYGKGGAGKSFLTSMVAKTLTDRDNRVLQMGCDPKHDSVVQHFGGAFIPTVLGTWAQFQKDGKEEELAPEHIIFKGKGVYCIELGGPESARGCGGRGITFGFGLLEKWGLSEWNFNYMLLDFLGDVVCGGFGTPIARSMADKLIIVCSNEGQSMYAANNIASAVRYFAEQGGKTRLLGLFVNKDDGSGKAARMAEFLGVPVLASLPVIPQAEIASAGETHPLIAEAIDKVIDAIDNKPAHVPKAVDFHEFMCVLSGNAATMDGTAVSSDELWSLPEIVDMRGIPNGGALDHRYLEAEHDAEKLLVPTVVSAGGFAVPSADW
;
A
#
# COMPACT_ATOMS: atom_id res chain seq x y z
N MET A 1 19.44 -13.15 -26.01
CA MET A 1 18.96 -13.38 -24.65
C MET A 1 18.11 -12.15 -24.33
N GLY A 2 16.79 -12.31 -24.18
CA GLY A 2 15.88 -11.20 -23.91
C GLY A 2 16.21 -10.59 -22.54
N VAL A 3 16.30 -9.27 -22.51
CA VAL A 3 16.46 -8.50 -21.26
C VAL A 3 15.29 -8.88 -20.37
N SER A 4 15.57 -9.48 -19.23
CA SER A 4 14.56 -9.80 -18.22
C SER A 4 13.91 -8.49 -17.82
N LYS A 5 12.60 -8.38 -18.08
CA LYS A 5 11.79 -7.27 -17.57
C LYS A 5 11.98 -7.21 -16.05
N ASN A 6 12.26 -6.05 -15.53
CA ASN A 6 12.45 -5.85 -14.08
C ASN A 6 11.32 -6.54 -13.29
N ASN A 7 11.66 -7.35 -12.29
CA ASN A 7 10.66 -7.94 -11.40
C ASN A 7 10.17 -6.84 -10.44
N THR A 8 9.01 -6.25 -10.76
CA THR A 8 8.47 -5.12 -9.99
C THR A 8 7.41 -5.61 -9.03
N THR A 9 7.67 -5.45 -7.73
CA THR A 9 6.77 -5.88 -6.65
C THR A 9 6.42 -4.71 -5.73
N ALA A 10 5.14 -4.49 -5.51
CA ALA A 10 4.62 -3.47 -4.62
C ALA A 10 4.23 -4.06 -3.25
N PHE A 11 4.53 -3.34 -2.19
CA PHE A 11 4.17 -3.67 -0.82
C PHE A 11 3.14 -2.65 -0.32
N TYR A 12 1.97 -3.14 0.04
CA TYR A 12 0.87 -2.35 0.58
C TYR A 12 0.48 -2.85 1.98
N GLY A 13 -0.23 -2.07 2.75
CA GLY A 13 -0.76 -2.43 4.07
C GLY A 13 -0.86 -1.22 4.99
N LYS A 14 -1.66 -1.32 6.02
CA LYS A 14 -1.91 -0.24 6.98
C LYS A 14 -0.61 0.36 7.54
N GLY A 15 -0.64 1.64 7.89
CA GLY A 15 0.43 2.29 8.64
C GLY A 15 0.78 1.48 9.92
N GLY A 16 2.06 1.24 10.15
CA GLY A 16 2.54 0.45 11.30
C GLY A 16 2.48 -1.08 11.14
N ALA A 17 1.98 -1.62 10.01
CA ALA A 17 1.98 -3.05 9.75
C ALA A 17 3.38 -3.64 9.49
N GLY A 18 4.38 -2.81 9.24
CA GLY A 18 5.76 -3.26 9.01
C GLY A 18 6.16 -3.37 7.54
N LYS A 19 5.46 -2.71 6.63
CA LYS A 19 5.77 -2.70 5.19
C LYS A 19 7.22 -2.30 4.90
N SER A 20 7.62 -1.10 5.33
CA SER A 20 8.96 -0.55 5.05
C SER A 20 10.07 -1.42 5.65
N PHE A 21 9.81 -2.03 6.81
CA PHE A 21 10.70 -3.04 7.38
C PHE A 21 10.85 -4.24 6.44
N LEU A 22 9.74 -4.85 6.03
CA LEU A 22 9.74 -6.02 5.14
C LEU A 22 10.41 -5.68 3.80
N THR A 23 10.02 -4.56 3.18
CA THR A 23 10.57 -4.14 1.88
C THR A 23 12.09 -3.93 1.96
N SER A 24 12.57 -3.28 3.03
CA SER A 24 14.00 -3.04 3.23
C SER A 24 14.79 -4.33 3.50
N MET A 25 14.19 -5.28 4.24
CA MET A 25 14.83 -6.57 4.48
C MET A 25 14.89 -7.40 3.21
N VAL A 26 13.81 -7.45 2.41
CA VAL A 26 13.81 -8.11 1.10
C VAL A 26 14.86 -7.47 0.17
N ALA A 27 14.88 -6.12 0.09
CA ALA A 27 15.85 -5.40 -0.73
C ALA A 27 17.31 -5.72 -0.34
N LYS A 28 17.59 -5.69 0.97
CA LYS A 28 18.94 -6.00 1.49
C LYS A 28 19.33 -7.45 1.18
N THR A 29 18.45 -8.41 1.46
CA THR A 29 18.73 -9.84 1.21
C THR A 29 18.97 -10.14 -0.27
N LEU A 30 18.16 -9.54 -1.16
CA LEU A 30 18.37 -9.66 -2.61
C LEU A 30 19.70 -9.04 -3.05
N THR A 31 20.05 -7.89 -2.48
CA THR A 31 21.34 -7.23 -2.76
C THR A 31 22.52 -8.08 -2.28
N ASP A 32 22.42 -8.72 -1.12
CA ASP A 32 23.45 -9.62 -0.59
C ASP A 32 23.61 -10.90 -1.43
N ARG A 33 22.63 -11.19 -2.30
CA ARG A 33 22.65 -12.26 -3.31
C ARG A 33 23.08 -11.75 -4.69
N ASP A 34 23.86 -10.67 -4.74
CA ASP A 34 24.42 -10.06 -5.94
C ASP A 34 23.38 -9.54 -6.95
N ASN A 35 22.16 -9.23 -6.51
CA ASN A 35 21.16 -8.59 -7.36
C ASN A 35 21.27 -7.06 -7.32
N ARG A 36 20.98 -6.44 -8.45
CA ARG A 36 20.75 -4.99 -8.52
C ARG A 36 19.30 -4.69 -8.14
N VAL A 37 19.13 -4.09 -6.96
CA VAL A 37 17.80 -3.82 -6.38
C VAL A 37 17.58 -2.32 -6.27
N LEU A 38 16.41 -1.88 -6.73
CA LEU A 38 15.89 -0.53 -6.50
C LEU A 38 14.73 -0.63 -5.50
N GLN A 39 14.86 0.05 -4.36
CA GLN A 39 13.74 0.28 -3.44
C GLN A 39 13.22 1.70 -3.61
N MET A 40 11.92 1.84 -3.79
CA MET A 40 11.25 3.15 -3.90
C MET A 40 10.25 3.34 -2.78
N GLY A 41 10.45 4.38 -1.98
CA GLY A 41 9.48 4.86 -1.00
C GLY A 41 8.42 5.71 -1.66
N CYS A 42 7.17 5.28 -1.54
CA CYS A 42 6.00 5.92 -2.14
C CYS A 42 5.03 6.42 -1.06
N ASP A 43 5.56 6.76 0.12
CA ASP A 43 4.84 7.39 1.22
C ASP A 43 5.24 8.88 1.30
N PRO A 44 4.28 9.81 1.43
CA PRO A 44 4.59 11.23 1.67
C PRO A 44 5.50 11.50 2.87
N LYS A 45 5.61 10.58 3.82
CA LYS A 45 6.52 10.68 4.97
C LYS A 45 7.99 10.48 4.63
N HIS A 46 8.29 9.90 3.46
CA HIS A 46 9.63 9.64 2.91
C HIS A 46 10.59 8.98 3.93
N ASP A 47 10.10 7.98 4.66
CA ASP A 47 10.84 7.22 5.67
C ASP A 47 11.07 5.74 5.28
N SER A 48 10.71 5.35 4.07
CA SER A 48 10.74 3.95 3.64
C SER A 48 12.15 3.35 3.55
N VAL A 49 13.14 4.15 3.17
CA VAL A 49 14.52 3.68 2.91
C VAL A 49 15.52 4.04 4.00
N VAL A 50 15.09 4.70 5.07
CA VAL A 50 15.98 5.19 6.15
C VAL A 50 16.85 4.09 6.77
N GLN A 51 16.43 2.83 6.76
CA GLN A 51 17.19 1.69 7.27
C GLN A 51 18.48 1.44 6.50
N HIS A 52 18.52 1.78 5.21
CA HIS A 52 19.71 1.66 4.37
C HIS A 52 20.72 2.77 4.63
N PHE A 53 20.30 3.87 5.26
CA PHE A 53 21.11 5.07 5.52
C PHE A 53 21.37 5.30 7.01
N GLY A 54 21.24 4.25 7.85
CA GLY A 54 21.51 4.36 9.29
C GLY A 54 20.52 5.25 10.04
N GLY A 55 19.28 5.38 9.53
CA GLY A 55 18.24 6.24 10.10
C GLY A 55 18.18 7.65 9.49
N ALA A 56 19.08 7.99 8.56
CA ALA A 56 19.04 9.27 7.87
C ALA A 56 18.02 9.30 6.73
N PHE A 57 17.42 10.45 6.52
CA PHE A 57 16.53 10.70 5.38
C PHE A 57 17.34 11.09 4.15
N ILE A 58 16.88 10.68 2.97
CA ILE A 58 17.45 11.10 1.69
C ILE A 58 16.56 12.19 1.05
N PRO A 59 17.11 13.03 0.14
CA PRO A 59 16.31 13.96 -0.65
C PRO A 59 15.23 13.22 -1.44
N THR A 60 14.03 13.80 -1.50
CA THR A 60 12.91 13.22 -2.24
C THR A 60 12.87 13.72 -3.69
N VAL A 61 12.26 12.96 -4.59
CA VAL A 61 12.04 13.37 -5.99
C VAL A 61 11.32 14.71 -6.05
N LEU A 62 10.22 14.85 -5.28
CA LEU A 62 9.44 16.09 -5.27
C LEU A 62 10.18 17.26 -4.65
N GLY A 63 10.92 17.04 -3.56
CA GLY A 63 11.72 18.08 -2.91
C GLY A 63 12.85 18.57 -3.83
N THR A 64 13.54 17.63 -4.49
CA THR A 64 14.61 17.95 -5.43
C THR A 64 14.05 18.68 -6.64
N TRP A 65 12.93 18.21 -7.20
CA TRP A 65 12.26 18.89 -8.31
C TRP A 65 11.88 20.33 -7.94
N ALA A 66 11.26 20.56 -6.79
CA ALA A 66 10.88 21.88 -6.32
C ALA A 66 12.08 22.82 -6.14
N GLN A 67 13.23 22.29 -5.70
CA GLN A 67 14.46 23.09 -5.60
C GLN A 67 14.98 23.47 -6.98
N PHE A 68 15.05 22.53 -7.93
CA PHE A 68 15.48 22.81 -9.30
C PHE A 68 14.55 23.82 -10.00
N GLN A 69 13.24 23.71 -9.78
CA GLN A 69 12.25 24.66 -10.28
C GLN A 69 12.50 26.07 -9.73
N LYS A 70 12.71 26.18 -8.41
CA LYS A 70 12.99 27.46 -7.77
C LYS A 70 14.26 28.12 -8.33
N ASP A 71 15.24 27.31 -8.72
CA ASP A 71 16.51 27.76 -9.29
C ASP A 71 16.43 27.99 -10.82
N GLY A 72 15.26 27.73 -11.44
CA GLY A 72 15.07 27.88 -12.92
C GLY A 72 15.84 26.85 -13.73
N LYS A 73 16.05 25.64 -13.17
CA LYS A 73 16.92 24.58 -13.70
C LYS A 73 16.19 23.25 -13.87
N GLU A 74 14.88 23.25 -14.04
CA GLU A 74 14.08 22.01 -14.11
C GLU A 74 14.56 21.06 -15.20
N GLU A 75 15.09 21.59 -16.30
CA GLU A 75 15.60 20.80 -17.41
C GLU A 75 16.93 20.09 -17.09
N GLU A 76 17.66 20.57 -16.08
CA GLU A 76 18.90 19.95 -15.62
C GLU A 76 18.64 18.79 -14.65
N LEU A 77 17.39 18.61 -14.18
CA LEU A 77 17.04 17.53 -13.25
C LEU A 77 17.12 16.17 -13.96
N ALA A 78 17.91 15.28 -13.39
CA ALA A 78 18.21 13.96 -13.94
C ALA A 78 18.20 12.87 -12.85
N PRO A 79 18.14 11.58 -13.22
CA PRO A 79 18.08 10.47 -12.26
C PRO A 79 19.18 10.48 -11.20
N GLU A 80 20.39 10.92 -11.54
CA GLU A 80 21.53 10.99 -10.62
C GLU A 80 21.32 11.94 -9.42
N HIS A 81 20.37 12.87 -9.51
CA HIS A 81 20.03 13.79 -8.42
C HIS A 81 19.07 13.18 -7.40
N ILE A 82 18.44 12.03 -7.72
CA ILE A 82 17.36 11.45 -6.93
C ILE A 82 17.58 9.98 -6.55
N ILE A 83 18.59 9.32 -7.13
CA ILE A 83 18.95 7.92 -6.82
C ILE A 83 20.12 7.94 -5.87
N PHE A 84 19.93 7.33 -4.70
CA PHE A 84 20.96 7.19 -3.67
C PHE A 84 21.29 5.72 -3.45
N LYS A 85 22.49 5.41 -2.98
CA LYS A 85 22.87 4.04 -2.68
C LYS A 85 23.24 3.90 -1.21
N GLY A 86 22.45 3.09 -0.48
CA GLY A 86 22.69 2.78 0.93
C GLY A 86 22.76 1.27 1.17
N LYS A 87 23.80 0.78 1.87
CA LYS A 87 24.03 -0.64 2.13
C LYS A 87 23.94 -1.54 0.90
N GLY A 88 24.37 -1.02 -0.27
CA GLY A 88 24.32 -1.72 -1.55
C GLY A 88 22.99 -1.59 -2.33
N VAL A 89 21.90 -1.23 -1.68
CA VAL A 89 20.58 -1.02 -2.30
C VAL A 89 20.50 0.36 -2.96
N TYR A 90 19.97 0.43 -4.16
CA TYR A 90 19.60 1.70 -4.79
C TYR A 90 18.25 2.15 -4.26
N CYS A 91 18.13 3.43 -3.90
CA CYS A 91 16.99 3.97 -3.17
C CYS A 91 16.49 5.26 -3.79
N ILE A 92 15.17 5.39 -3.85
CA ILE A 92 14.44 6.61 -4.21
C ILE A 92 13.35 6.84 -3.17
N GLU A 93 13.15 8.10 -2.75
CA GLU A 93 11.96 8.54 -2.03
C GLU A 93 11.17 9.50 -2.93
N LEU A 94 9.91 9.16 -3.22
CA LEU A 94 9.08 10.07 -4.03
C LEU A 94 8.75 11.34 -3.26
N GLY A 95 8.49 11.21 -1.96
CA GLY A 95 8.07 12.32 -1.12
C GLY A 95 6.60 12.68 -1.34
N GLY A 96 6.21 13.81 -0.78
CA GLY A 96 4.86 14.35 -0.85
C GLY A 96 4.88 15.88 -0.79
N PRO A 97 3.72 16.52 -0.92
CA PRO A 97 3.62 17.95 -0.70
C PRO A 97 3.95 18.29 0.75
N GLU A 98 4.32 19.53 1.01
CA GLU A 98 4.50 20.04 2.37
C GLU A 98 3.26 19.77 3.22
N SER A 99 3.45 19.55 4.51
CA SER A 99 2.37 19.29 5.46
C SER A 99 1.27 20.36 5.35
N ALA A 100 0.02 19.90 5.30
CA ALA A 100 -1.16 20.73 5.08
C ALA A 100 -1.27 21.43 3.70
N ARG A 101 -0.39 21.12 2.75
CA ARG A 101 -0.42 21.68 1.38
C ARG A 101 -0.57 20.58 0.35
N GLY A 102 -1.74 20.44 -0.22
CA GLY A 102 -1.99 19.54 -1.35
C GLY A 102 -2.33 18.09 -0.99
N CYS A 103 -2.50 17.26 -2.01
CA CYS A 103 -2.86 15.85 -1.91
C CYS A 103 -1.63 14.96 -2.11
N GLY A 104 -1.32 14.10 -1.14
CA GLY A 104 -0.19 13.16 -1.21
C GLY A 104 -0.25 12.26 -2.45
N GLY A 105 -1.44 11.80 -2.83
CA GLY A 105 -1.62 10.97 -4.02
C GLY A 105 -1.28 11.68 -5.34
N ARG A 106 -1.52 12.99 -5.43
CA ARG A 106 -1.08 13.80 -6.60
C ARG A 106 0.45 13.88 -6.66
N GLY A 107 1.10 14.08 -5.51
CA GLY A 107 2.56 14.07 -5.43
C GLY A 107 3.16 12.75 -5.93
N ILE A 108 2.64 11.63 -5.47
CA ILE A 108 3.06 10.29 -5.92
C ILE A 108 2.88 10.16 -7.44
N THR A 109 1.71 10.53 -7.97
CA THR A 109 1.42 10.45 -9.41
C THR A 109 2.39 11.29 -10.23
N PHE A 110 2.70 12.52 -9.77
CA PHE A 110 3.65 13.41 -10.42
C PHE A 110 5.08 12.85 -10.38
N GLY A 111 5.53 12.37 -9.19
CA GLY A 111 6.85 11.76 -9.04
C GLY A 111 7.05 10.56 -9.96
N PHE A 112 6.07 9.69 -10.07
CA PHE A 112 6.11 8.59 -11.05
C PHE A 112 6.14 9.08 -12.49
N GLY A 113 5.40 10.14 -12.82
CA GLY A 113 5.46 10.74 -14.16
C GLY A 113 6.86 11.24 -14.54
N LEU A 114 7.62 11.79 -13.58
CA LEU A 114 9.03 12.16 -13.80
C LEU A 114 9.89 10.91 -14.03
N LEU A 115 9.73 9.87 -13.21
CA LEU A 115 10.49 8.62 -13.36
C LEU A 115 10.19 7.93 -14.70
N GLU A 116 8.94 7.90 -15.13
CA GLU A 116 8.53 7.38 -16.44
C GLU A 116 9.18 8.20 -17.59
N LYS A 117 9.18 9.52 -17.48
CA LYS A 117 9.85 10.41 -18.45
C LYS A 117 11.35 10.10 -18.58
N TRP A 118 11.98 9.66 -17.50
CA TRP A 118 13.39 9.25 -17.47
C TRP A 118 13.61 7.77 -17.80
N GLY A 119 12.58 7.07 -18.28
CA GLY A 119 12.70 5.68 -18.73
C GLY A 119 12.82 4.66 -17.60
N LEU A 120 12.12 4.85 -16.46
CA LEU A 120 12.15 3.95 -15.31
C LEU A 120 12.02 2.47 -15.70
N SER A 121 11.16 2.15 -16.67
CA SER A 121 10.93 0.78 -17.16
C SER A 121 12.14 0.16 -17.87
N GLU A 122 13.08 0.98 -18.32
CA GLU A 122 14.28 0.58 -19.05
C GLU A 122 15.52 0.49 -18.13
N TRP A 123 15.39 0.95 -16.87
CA TRP A 123 16.48 0.88 -15.92
C TRP A 123 16.83 -0.59 -15.62
N ASN A 124 18.12 -0.90 -15.67
CA ASN A 124 18.60 -2.27 -15.53
C ASN A 124 18.71 -2.66 -14.05
N PHE A 125 17.59 -2.99 -13.42
CA PHE A 125 17.48 -3.61 -12.09
C PHE A 125 16.96 -5.04 -12.23
N ASN A 126 17.42 -5.96 -11.36
CA ASN A 126 16.82 -7.29 -11.28
C ASN A 126 15.46 -7.21 -10.56
N TYR A 127 15.38 -6.36 -9.53
CA TYR A 127 14.16 -6.16 -8.73
C TYR A 127 13.91 -4.67 -8.51
N MET A 128 12.65 -4.29 -8.62
CA MET A 128 12.14 -2.99 -8.22
C MET A 128 11.06 -3.20 -7.15
N LEU A 129 11.34 -2.74 -5.93
CA LEU A 129 10.48 -2.91 -4.76
C LEU A 129 9.85 -1.58 -4.40
N LEU A 130 8.52 -1.50 -4.44
CA LEU A 130 7.75 -0.29 -4.24
C LEU A 130 7.06 -0.35 -2.88
N ASP A 131 7.44 0.51 -1.93
CA ASP A 131 6.82 0.59 -0.60
C ASP A 131 5.73 1.66 -0.60
N PHE A 132 4.46 1.24 -0.67
CA PHE A 132 3.31 2.13 -0.75
C PHE A 132 2.61 2.33 0.58
N LEU A 133 2.00 3.50 0.75
CA LEU A 133 1.07 3.75 1.84
C LEU A 133 -0.17 2.85 1.72
N GLY A 134 -0.65 2.37 2.89
CA GLY A 134 -1.71 1.36 2.94
C GLY A 134 -3.14 1.85 2.72
N ASP A 135 -3.36 3.16 2.73
CA ASP A 135 -4.70 3.71 2.62
C ASP A 135 -5.08 3.97 1.16
N VAL A 136 -5.62 2.95 0.49
CA VAL A 136 -6.10 3.04 -0.91
C VAL A 136 -7.48 3.71 -0.99
N VAL A 137 -7.77 4.59 -0.04
CA VAL A 137 -9.07 5.29 0.06
C VAL A 137 -9.26 6.42 -0.95
N CYS A 138 -8.19 6.87 -1.62
CA CYS A 138 -8.32 7.87 -2.68
C CYS A 138 -7.62 7.41 -3.97
N GLY A 139 -8.10 7.92 -5.12
CA GLY A 139 -7.61 7.54 -6.44
C GLY A 139 -6.09 7.73 -6.62
N GLY A 140 -5.48 8.69 -5.92
CA GLY A 140 -4.04 8.93 -5.99
C GLY A 140 -3.19 7.76 -5.48
N PHE A 141 -3.59 7.11 -4.39
CA PHE A 141 -2.89 5.93 -3.85
C PHE A 141 -3.26 4.64 -4.60
N GLY A 142 -4.39 4.63 -5.32
CA GLY A 142 -4.75 3.56 -6.24
C GLY A 142 -4.04 3.65 -7.61
N THR A 143 -3.48 4.82 -7.95
CA THR A 143 -2.83 5.06 -9.26
C THR A 143 -1.77 4.02 -9.63
N PRO A 144 -0.88 3.58 -8.72
CA PRO A 144 0.11 2.57 -9.07
C PRO A 144 -0.48 1.22 -9.47
N ILE A 145 -1.58 0.81 -8.81
CA ILE A 145 -2.33 -0.39 -9.17
C ILE A 145 -3.05 -0.18 -10.51
N ALA A 146 -3.74 0.96 -10.66
CA ALA A 146 -4.47 1.33 -11.86
C ALA A 146 -3.58 1.37 -13.10
N ARG A 147 -2.36 1.93 -12.98
CA ARG A 147 -1.37 2.04 -14.07
C ARG A 147 -0.52 0.79 -14.25
N SER A 148 -0.75 -0.25 -13.44
CA SER A 148 0.05 -1.48 -13.48
C SER A 148 1.55 -1.21 -13.35
N MET A 149 1.92 -0.33 -12.41
CA MET A 149 3.31 0.04 -12.16
C MET A 149 4.10 -1.09 -11.51
N ALA A 150 3.42 -2.05 -10.89
CA ALA A 150 3.99 -3.29 -10.41
C ALA A 150 3.22 -4.49 -10.99
N ASP A 151 3.93 -5.54 -11.36
CA ASP A 151 3.33 -6.77 -11.83
C ASP A 151 2.70 -7.54 -10.66
N LYS A 152 3.35 -7.52 -9.51
CA LYS A 152 2.97 -8.25 -8.29
C LYS A 152 2.76 -7.29 -7.13
N LEU A 153 1.82 -7.64 -6.26
CA LEU A 153 1.52 -6.91 -5.05
C LEU A 153 1.51 -7.85 -3.86
N ILE A 154 2.14 -7.45 -2.76
CA ILE A 154 2.09 -8.14 -1.47
C ILE A 154 1.36 -7.23 -0.48
N ILE A 155 0.40 -7.78 0.26
CA ILE A 155 -0.25 -7.07 1.35
C ILE A 155 0.42 -7.45 2.66
N VAL A 156 0.94 -6.48 3.37
CA VAL A 156 1.49 -6.63 4.73
C VAL A 156 0.40 -6.28 5.73
N CYS A 157 -0.03 -7.22 6.53
CA CYS A 157 -1.08 -7.06 7.52
C CYS A 157 -0.72 -7.70 8.87
N SER A 158 -1.53 -7.45 9.88
CA SER A 158 -1.55 -8.15 11.17
C SER A 158 -2.95 -8.71 11.41
N ASN A 159 -3.13 -9.47 12.50
CA ASN A 159 -4.46 -9.96 12.90
C ASN A 159 -5.38 -8.88 13.52
N GLU A 160 -4.92 -7.63 13.59
CA GLU A 160 -5.73 -6.50 14.04
C GLU A 160 -6.83 -6.17 13.03
N GLY A 161 -8.06 -5.92 13.51
CA GLY A 161 -9.23 -5.65 12.66
C GLY A 161 -9.01 -4.53 11.64
N GLN A 162 -8.39 -3.42 12.06
CA GLN A 162 -8.10 -2.31 11.16
C GLN A 162 -7.04 -2.66 10.11
N SER A 163 -6.07 -3.52 10.43
CA SER A 163 -5.05 -3.97 9.47
C SER A 163 -5.67 -4.88 8.42
N MET A 164 -6.57 -5.77 8.85
CA MET A 164 -7.31 -6.65 7.94
C MET A 164 -8.32 -5.86 7.07
N TYR A 165 -8.96 -4.83 7.63
CA TYR A 165 -9.85 -3.96 6.84
C TYR A 165 -9.08 -3.24 5.73
N ALA A 166 -7.90 -2.68 6.05
CA ALA A 166 -7.02 -2.11 5.03
C ALA A 166 -6.60 -3.15 3.97
N ALA A 167 -6.29 -4.38 4.40
CA ALA A 167 -5.94 -5.47 3.48
C ALA A 167 -7.10 -5.81 2.53
N ASN A 168 -8.35 -5.83 3.02
CA ASN A 168 -9.53 -6.03 2.19
C ASN A 168 -9.72 -4.91 1.17
N ASN A 169 -9.55 -3.66 1.58
CA ASN A 169 -9.67 -2.51 0.67
C ASN A 169 -8.61 -2.55 -0.43
N ILE A 170 -7.37 -2.92 -0.10
CA ILE A 170 -6.30 -3.08 -1.09
C ILE A 170 -6.63 -4.22 -2.06
N ALA A 171 -7.07 -5.37 -1.57
CA ALA A 171 -7.46 -6.50 -2.39
C ALA A 171 -8.63 -6.14 -3.33
N SER A 172 -9.63 -5.42 -2.82
CA SER A 172 -10.76 -4.91 -3.59
C SER A 172 -10.31 -3.96 -4.71
N ALA A 173 -9.32 -3.09 -4.43
CA ALA A 173 -8.74 -2.22 -5.44
C ALA A 173 -8.00 -3.02 -6.53
N VAL A 174 -7.21 -4.03 -6.16
CA VAL A 174 -6.54 -4.91 -7.13
C VAL A 174 -7.56 -5.60 -8.03
N ARG A 175 -8.63 -6.14 -7.46
CA ARG A 175 -9.72 -6.75 -8.22
C ARG A 175 -10.38 -5.75 -9.17
N TYR A 176 -10.81 -4.60 -8.65
CA TYR A 176 -11.49 -3.57 -9.43
C TYR A 176 -10.65 -3.17 -10.65
N PHE A 177 -9.36 -2.87 -10.47
CA PHE A 177 -8.50 -2.50 -11.59
C PHE A 177 -8.19 -3.67 -12.52
N ALA A 178 -8.12 -4.90 -12.03
CA ALA A 178 -7.97 -6.07 -12.87
C ALA A 178 -9.17 -6.26 -13.82
N GLU A 179 -10.39 -6.00 -13.35
CA GLU A 179 -11.62 -6.00 -14.16
C GLU A 179 -11.62 -4.89 -15.21
N GLN A 180 -10.88 -3.80 -14.98
CA GLN A 180 -10.66 -2.71 -15.95
C GLN A 180 -9.47 -2.96 -16.90
N GLY A 181 -8.90 -4.16 -16.91
CA GLY A 181 -7.76 -4.52 -17.76
C GLY A 181 -6.38 -4.23 -17.15
N GLY A 182 -6.30 -3.80 -15.89
CA GLY A 182 -5.06 -3.64 -15.16
C GLY A 182 -4.31 -4.98 -14.99
N LYS A 183 -2.98 -4.92 -14.97
CA LYS A 183 -2.11 -6.12 -14.95
C LYS A 183 -1.62 -6.50 -13.56
N THR A 184 -1.65 -5.59 -12.60
CA THR A 184 -1.22 -5.85 -11.22
C THR A 184 -2.04 -7.00 -10.61
N ARG A 185 -1.36 -7.95 -9.96
CA ARG A 185 -1.98 -9.12 -9.32
C ARG A 185 -1.49 -9.25 -7.88
N LEU A 186 -2.36 -9.76 -7.00
CA LEU A 186 -2.03 -10.01 -5.61
C LEU A 186 -1.26 -11.33 -5.50
N LEU A 187 -0.03 -11.26 -4.98
CA LEU A 187 0.80 -12.43 -4.75
C LEU A 187 0.36 -13.18 -3.48
N GLY A 188 0.00 -12.45 -2.43
CA GLY A 188 -0.48 -13.00 -1.18
C GLY A 188 -0.38 -12.02 -0.01
N LEU A 189 -0.65 -12.54 1.18
CA LEU A 189 -0.53 -11.81 2.45
C LEU A 189 0.78 -12.15 3.15
N PHE A 190 1.47 -11.14 3.67
CA PHE A 190 2.50 -11.30 4.69
C PHE A 190 1.92 -10.89 6.03
N VAL A 191 1.84 -11.82 6.99
CA VAL A 191 1.26 -11.58 8.31
C VAL A 191 2.38 -11.19 9.26
N ASN A 192 2.43 -9.95 9.67
CA ASN A 192 3.37 -9.44 10.66
C ASN A 192 2.70 -9.29 12.01
N LYS A 193 3.46 -9.38 13.09
CA LYS A 193 2.95 -9.33 14.46
C LYS A 193 1.84 -10.36 14.70
N ASP A 194 2.04 -11.56 14.18
CA ASP A 194 1.08 -12.65 14.30
C ASP A 194 0.89 -13.03 15.75
N ASP A 195 -0.33 -12.93 16.23
CA ASP A 195 -0.75 -13.28 17.58
C ASP A 195 -1.27 -14.73 17.72
N GLY A 196 -1.20 -15.51 16.62
CA GLY A 196 -1.67 -16.89 16.57
C GLY A 196 -3.19 -17.04 16.48
N SER A 197 -3.97 -15.95 16.38
CA SER A 197 -5.45 -16.02 16.29
C SER A 197 -5.95 -16.57 14.95
N GLY A 198 -5.10 -16.62 13.92
CA GLY A 198 -5.42 -17.14 12.59
C GLY A 198 -6.37 -16.26 11.77
N LYS A 199 -6.70 -15.04 12.22
CA LYS A 199 -7.66 -14.17 11.52
C LYS A 199 -7.16 -13.77 10.13
N ALA A 200 -5.89 -13.41 10.01
CA ALA A 200 -5.30 -13.07 8.71
C ALA A 200 -5.24 -14.27 7.76
N ALA A 201 -5.05 -15.49 8.27
CA ALA A 201 -5.09 -16.71 7.46
C ALA A 201 -6.52 -16.96 6.91
N ARG A 202 -7.54 -16.82 7.75
CA ARG A 202 -8.95 -16.88 7.29
C ARG A 202 -9.25 -15.82 6.25
N MET A 203 -8.75 -14.60 6.46
CA MET A 203 -8.91 -13.53 5.46
C MET A 203 -8.28 -13.91 4.11
N ALA A 204 -7.09 -14.52 4.13
CA ALA A 204 -6.42 -15.00 2.92
C ALA A 204 -7.26 -16.05 2.16
N GLU A 205 -7.91 -16.97 2.90
CA GLU A 205 -8.84 -17.97 2.33
C GLU A 205 -10.04 -17.29 1.63
N PHE A 206 -10.68 -16.31 2.27
CA PHE A 206 -11.78 -15.55 1.66
C PHE A 206 -11.33 -14.82 0.41
N LEU A 207 -10.18 -14.18 0.46
CA LEU A 207 -9.59 -13.51 -0.71
C LEU A 207 -9.15 -14.48 -1.81
N GLY A 208 -9.01 -15.77 -1.51
CA GLY A 208 -8.50 -16.80 -2.44
C GLY A 208 -7.02 -16.61 -2.77
N VAL A 209 -6.21 -16.15 -1.81
CA VAL A 209 -4.77 -15.92 -1.96
C VAL A 209 -3.99 -16.62 -0.84
N PRO A 210 -2.70 -16.94 -1.03
CA PRO A 210 -1.90 -17.58 0.02
C PRO A 210 -1.46 -16.58 1.10
N VAL A 211 -1.21 -17.09 2.31
CA VAL A 211 -0.29 -16.47 3.26
C VAL A 211 1.13 -16.85 2.83
N LEU A 212 1.94 -15.86 2.49
CA LEU A 212 3.32 -16.06 2.03
C LEU A 212 4.25 -16.43 3.17
N ALA A 213 4.14 -15.69 4.26
CA ALA A 213 4.84 -15.95 5.50
C ALA A 213 4.13 -15.25 6.67
N SER A 214 4.43 -15.69 7.89
CA SER A 214 3.95 -15.09 9.12
C SER A 214 5.13 -14.86 10.07
N LEU A 215 5.14 -13.71 10.74
CA LEU A 215 6.12 -13.37 11.78
C LEU A 215 5.40 -13.02 13.07
N PRO A 216 5.71 -13.67 14.19
CA PRO A 216 5.25 -13.25 15.50
C PRO A 216 5.87 -11.91 15.90
N VAL A 217 5.41 -11.33 17.00
CA VAL A 217 6.11 -10.21 17.63
C VAL A 217 7.43 -10.74 18.20
N ILE A 218 8.55 -10.26 17.66
CA ILE A 218 9.89 -10.60 18.16
C ILE A 218 10.37 -9.47 19.05
N PRO A 219 10.74 -9.75 20.32
CA PRO A 219 11.27 -8.74 21.22
C PRO A 219 12.52 -8.04 20.64
N GLN A 220 12.63 -6.74 20.81
CA GLN A 220 13.76 -5.97 20.28
C GLN A 220 15.12 -6.46 20.80
N ALA A 221 15.18 -6.97 22.03
CA ALA A 221 16.38 -7.55 22.61
C ALA A 221 16.84 -8.83 21.87
N GLU A 222 15.91 -9.66 21.40
CA GLU A 222 16.22 -10.84 20.62
C GLU A 222 16.75 -10.47 19.22
N ILE A 223 16.13 -9.48 18.58
CA ILE A 223 16.61 -8.96 17.31
C ILE A 223 18.04 -8.41 17.45
N ALA A 224 18.29 -7.61 18.49
CA ALA A 224 19.60 -7.03 18.75
C ALA A 224 20.67 -8.09 19.07
N SER A 225 20.31 -9.19 19.75
CA SER A 225 21.24 -10.26 20.12
C SER A 225 21.55 -11.23 18.99
N ALA A 226 20.76 -11.26 17.92
CA ALA A 226 20.95 -12.16 16.79
C ALA A 226 22.20 -11.83 15.92
N GLY A 227 22.81 -10.66 16.14
CA GLY A 227 24.04 -10.23 15.44
C GLY A 227 23.78 -9.73 14.03
N GLU A 228 23.39 -10.62 13.11
CA GLU A 228 23.01 -10.26 11.75
C GLU A 228 21.49 -10.15 11.61
N THR A 229 20.84 -11.16 11.08
CA THR A 229 19.37 -11.20 10.94
C THR A 229 18.79 -12.31 11.79
N HIS A 230 17.75 -12.00 12.58
CA HIS A 230 17.07 -13.01 13.40
C HIS A 230 16.56 -14.18 12.52
N PRO A 231 16.74 -15.46 12.90
CA PRO A 231 16.43 -16.63 12.05
C PRO A 231 14.99 -16.65 11.52
N LEU A 232 13.99 -16.32 12.35
CA LEU A 232 12.59 -16.25 11.91
C LEU A 232 12.37 -15.16 10.86
N ILE A 233 13.08 -14.04 10.98
CA ILE A 233 13.00 -12.97 9.99
C ILE A 233 13.63 -13.44 8.69
N ALA A 234 14.82 -14.05 8.74
CA ALA A 234 15.51 -14.57 7.56
C ALA A 234 14.65 -15.61 6.81
N GLU A 235 14.07 -16.57 7.53
CA GLU A 235 13.16 -17.58 6.94
C GLU A 235 11.94 -16.95 6.29
N ALA A 236 11.32 -15.96 6.95
CA ALA A 236 10.15 -15.28 6.40
C ALA A 236 10.49 -14.47 5.14
N ILE A 237 11.65 -13.80 5.13
CA ILE A 237 12.15 -13.07 3.95
C ILE A 237 12.42 -14.02 2.79
N ASP A 238 13.04 -15.18 3.05
CA ASP A 238 13.31 -16.20 2.01
C ASP A 238 12.02 -16.73 1.38
N LYS A 239 10.97 -16.96 2.16
CA LYS A 239 9.64 -17.34 1.67
C LYS A 239 9.02 -16.25 0.79
N VAL A 240 9.18 -14.98 1.18
CA VAL A 240 8.70 -13.85 0.38
C VAL A 240 9.46 -13.75 -0.94
N ILE A 241 10.78 -13.89 -0.93
CA ILE A 241 11.60 -13.87 -2.15
C ILE A 241 11.24 -15.05 -3.06
N ASP A 242 11.12 -16.28 -2.51
CA ASP A 242 10.64 -17.44 -3.29
C ASP A 242 9.28 -17.17 -3.92
N ALA A 243 8.37 -16.54 -3.17
CA ALA A 243 7.07 -16.20 -3.72
C ALA A 243 7.17 -15.16 -4.85
N ILE A 244 7.99 -14.12 -4.68
CA ILE A 244 8.23 -13.13 -5.73
C ILE A 244 8.76 -13.78 -7.00
N ASP A 245 9.67 -14.74 -6.88
CA ASP A 245 10.31 -15.37 -8.04
C ASP A 245 9.45 -16.46 -8.68
N ASN A 246 8.81 -17.31 -7.88
CA ASN A 246 8.32 -18.60 -8.32
C ASN A 246 6.79 -18.79 -8.20
N LYS A 247 6.07 -17.94 -7.44
CA LYS A 247 4.65 -18.16 -7.22
C LYS A 247 3.77 -17.34 -8.18
N PRO A 248 2.63 -17.89 -8.59
CA PRO A 248 1.65 -17.12 -9.35
C PRO A 248 1.01 -16.04 -8.48
N ALA A 249 0.69 -14.92 -9.08
CA ALA A 249 -0.12 -13.89 -8.47
C ALA A 249 -1.56 -13.95 -9.00
N HIS A 250 -2.53 -13.51 -8.20
CA HIS A 250 -3.95 -13.76 -8.38
C HIS A 250 -4.76 -12.47 -8.49
N VAL A 251 -5.93 -12.57 -9.10
CA VAL A 251 -7.00 -11.60 -8.88
C VAL A 251 -7.75 -12.05 -7.62
N PRO A 252 -7.72 -11.27 -6.54
CA PRO A 252 -8.38 -11.67 -5.29
C PRO A 252 -9.91 -11.70 -5.46
N LYS A 253 -10.59 -12.51 -4.65
CA LYS A 253 -12.05 -12.45 -4.53
C LYS A 253 -12.44 -11.13 -3.84
N ALA A 254 -13.67 -10.67 -4.06
CA ALA A 254 -14.24 -9.62 -3.22
C ALA A 254 -14.68 -10.25 -1.90
N VAL A 255 -14.38 -9.57 -0.81
CA VAL A 255 -14.90 -9.89 0.52
C VAL A 255 -15.81 -8.73 0.89
N ASP A 256 -17.09 -9.03 1.01
CA ASP A 256 -18.06 -8.02 1.43
C ASP A 256 -17.92 -7.71 2.92
N PHE A 257 -18.67 -6.71 3.39
CA PHE A 257 -18.59 -6.30 4.78
C PHE A 257 -19.06 -7.40 5.75
N HIS A 258 -20.06 -8.18 5.39
CA HIS A 258 -20.57 -9.27 6.21
C HIS A 258 -19.54 -10.40 6.34
N GLU A 259 -18.97 -10.86 5.22
CA GLU A 259 -17.89 -11.86 5.20
C GLU A 259 -16.69 -11.37 6.02
N PHE A 260 -16.34 -10.09 5.89
CA PHE A 260 -15.27 -9.47 6.66
C PHE A 260 -15.55 -9.51 8.17
N MET A 261 -16.78 -9.22 8.60
CA MET A 261 -17.19 -9.32 10.01
C MET A 261 -17.13 -10.76 10.53
N CYS A 262 -17.45 -11.76 9.71
CA CYS A 262 -17.28 -13.16 10.05
C CYS A 262 -15.80 -13.54 10.29
N VAL A 263 -14.89 -13.03 9.48
CA VAL A 263 -13.44 -13.20 9.70
C VAL A 263 -13.02 -12.62 11.06
N LEU A 264 -13.53 -11.43 11.40
CA LEU A 264 -13.17 -10.75 12.66
C LEU A 264 -13.70 -11.48 13.89
N SER A 265 -14.95 -11.94 13.86
CA SER A 265 -15.62 -12.61 15.00
C SER A 265 -15.11 -14.04 15.26
N GLY A 266 -14.42 -14.62 14.29
CA GLY A 266 -13.98 -16.02 14.37
C GLY A 266 -15.09 -17.04 14.14
N ASN A 267 -16.30 -16.61 13.77
CA ASN A 267 -17.42 -17.49 13.44
C ASN A 267 -17.18 -18.13 12.07
N ALA A 268 -16.81 -19.41 12.08
CA ALA A 268 -16.63 -20.21 10.87
C ALA A 268 -17.96 -20.60 10.18
N ALA A 269 -19.10 -20.23 10.77
CA ALA A 269 -20.42 -20.73 10.40
C ALA A 269 -20.95 -20.28 9.03
N THR A 270 -20.20 -19.51 8.26
CA THR A 270 -20.68 -18.97 6.97
C THR A 270 -19.96 -19.52 5.74
N MET A 271 -19.03 -20.46 5.88
CA MET A 271 -18.40 -21.09 4.72
C MET A 271 -19.33 -22.03 3.95
N ASP A 272 -20.43 -22.44 4.55
CA ASP A 272 -21.42 -23.34 3.94
C ASP A 272 -22.74 -22.68 3.53
N GLY A 273 -22.80 -21.33 3.53
CA GLY A 273 -23.96 -20.59 3.04
C GLY A 273 -25.15 -20.49 4.02
N THR A 274 -24.98 -20.91 5.27
CA THR A 274 -25.97 -20.64 6.32
C THR A 274 -25.77 -19.22 6.84
N ALA A 275 -26.64 -18.32 6.42
CA ALA A 275 -26.63 -16.92 6.84
C ALA A 275 -26.81 -16.84 8.37
N VAL A 276 -25.81 -16.25 9.04
CA VAL A 276 -26.05 -15.63 10.36
C VAL A 276 -27.10 -14.57 10.13
N SER A 277 -28.21 -14.56 10.86
CA SER A 277 -29.27 -13.59 10.65
C SER A 277 -28.73 -12.18 10.81
N SER A 278 -29.17 -11.26 9.96
CA SER A 278 -28.81 -9.83 10.04
C SER A 278 -29.00 -9.26 11.45
N ASP A 279 -29.94 -9.78 12.20
CA ASP A 279 -30.31 -9.33 13.54
C ASP A 279 -29.30 -9.70 14.63
N GLU A 280 -28.52 -10.78 14.45
CA GLU A 280 -27.45 -11.18 15.40
C GLU A 280 -26.14 -10.42 15.19
N LEU A 281 -25.88 -9.95 13.96
CA LEU A 281 -24.68 -9.15 13.64
C LEU A 281 -24.86 -7.65 13.94
N TRP A 282 -26.13 -7.20 13.97
CA TRP A 282 -26.51 -5.82 14.19
C TRP A 282 -27.28 -5.61 15.49
N SER A 283 -26.86 -6.22 16.61
CA SER A 283 -27.05 -5.50 17.86
C SER A 283 -26.17 -4.24 17.79
N LEU A 284 -26.58 -3.30 16.90
CA LEU A 284 -26.01 -1.98 16.93
C LEU A 284 -26.11 -1.49 18.36
N PRO A 285 -25.03 -0.92 18.93
CA PRO A 285 -25.19 -0.14 20.14
C PRO A 285 -26.40 0.78 19.91
N GLU A 286 -27.34 0.79 20.85
CA GLU A 286 -28.53 1.64 20.79
C GLU A 286 -28.18 2.96 20.10
N ILE A 287 -28.90 3.32 19.05
CA ILE A 287 -28.73 4.64 18.44
C ILE A 287 -29.01 5.61 19.58
N VAL A 288 -27.95 6.22 20.08
CA VAL A 288 -28.06 7.17 21.19
C VAL A 288 -28.99 8.27 20.72
N ASP A 289 -30.15 8.38 21.34
CA ASP A 289 -31.05 9.49 21.05
C ASP A 289 -30.35 10.80 21.46
N MET A 290 -29.78 11.46 20.49
CA MET A 290 -29.02 12.69 20.67
C MET A 290 -29.88 13.81 21.30
N ARG A 291 -31.21 13.68 21.33
CA ARG A 291 -32.14 14.62 21.96
C ARG A 291 -32.04 14.64 23.50
N GLY A 292 -31.46 13.60 24.10
CA GLY A 292 -31.26 13.49 25.54
C GLY A 292 -29.86 13.86 26.03
N ILE A 293 -28.93 14.25 25.17
CA ILE A 293 -27.58 14.67 25.60
C ILE A 293 -27.66 16.07 26.21
N PRO A 294 -27.37 16.26 27.53
CA PRO A 294 -27.34 17.59 28.15
C PRO A 294 -26.28 18.42 27.42
N ASN A 295 -26.65 19.60 26.94
CA ASN A 295 -25.83 20.54 26.19
C ASN A 295 -25.49 20.16 24.73
N GLY A 296 -26.18 19.20 24.14
CA GLY A 296 -26.26 19.12 22.70
C GLY A 296 -26.95 20.38 22.19
N GLY A 297 -26.16 21.39 21.83
CA GLY A 297 -26.71 22.56 21.11
C GLY A 297 -27.55 22.03 19.96
N ALA A 298 -28.69 22.65 19.71
CA ALA A 298 -29.60 22.27 18.63
C ALA A 298 -28.75 21.99 17.38
N LEU A 299 -28.72 20.72 16.95
CA LEU A 299 -28.18 20.36 15.64
C LEU A 299 -28.93 21.25 14.67
N ASP A 300 -28.21 22.15 14.04
CA ASP A 300 -28.77 23.10 13.10
C ASP A 300 -29.51 22.29 12.02
N HIS A 301 -30.81 22.40 11.98
CA HIS A 301 -31.68 21.68 11.04
C HIS A 301 -31.20 21.79 9.59
N ARG A 302 -30.35 22.75 9.29
CA ARG A 302 -29.65 22.89 8.00
C ARG A 302 -28.77 21.71 7.62
N TYR A 303 -28.32 20.90 8.59
CA TYR A 303 -27.57 19.67 8.31
C TYR A 303 -28.44 18.48 7.92
N LEU A 304 -29.70 18.44 8.38
CA LEU A 304 -30.64 17.38 8.03
C LEU A 304 -31.31 17.63 6.67
N GLU A 305 -31.40 18.87 6.23
CA GLU A 305 -31.87 19.20 4.87
C GLU A 305 -30.82 18.94 3.80
N ALA A 306 -29.53 18.93 4.17
CA ALA A 306 -28.43 18.60 3.25
C ALA A 306 -28.38 17.11 2.86
N GLU A 307 -28.93 16.20 3.67
CA GLU A 307 -28.99 14.77 3.31
C GLU A 307 -29.94 14.50 2.14
N HIS A 308 -31.02 15.28 1.99
CA HIS A 308 -31.93 15.13 0.85
C HIS A 308 -31.39 15.68 -0.48
N ASP A 309 -30.37 16.57 -0.43
CA ASP A 309 -29.68 17.04 -1.63
C ASP A 309 -28.40 16.23 -1.93
N ALA A 310 -27.92 15.41 -1.00
CA ALA A 310 -26.74 14.57 -1.20
C ALA A 310 -26.96 13.47 -2.25
N GLU A 311 -28.19 13.02 -2.47
CA GLU A 311 -28.52 12.10 -3.58
C GLU A 311 -28.31 12.74 -4.96
N LYS A 312 -28.30 14.07 -5.07
CA LYS A 312 -27.99 14.78 -6.31
C LYS A 312 -26.51 15.02 -6.56
N LEU A 313 -25.66 14.85 -5.53
CA LEU A 313 -24.21 15.08 -5.61
C LEU A 313 -23.40 13.81 -5.84
N LEU A 314 -24.01 12.63 -5.82
CA LEU A 314 -23.36 11.33 -5.98
C LEU A 314 -23.59 10.66 -7.34
N VAL A 315 -23.93 11.42 -8.38
CA VAL A 315 -23.82 10.89 -9.75
C VAL A 315 -22.39 11.15 -10.25
N PRO A 316 -21.52 10.14 -10.29
CA PRO A 316 -20.26 10.31 -11.01
C PRO A 316 -20.63 10.43 -12.48
N THR A 317 -20.46 11.61 -13.02
CA THR A 317 -20.44 11.79 -14.46
C THR A 317 -19.32 10.90 -15.01
N VAL A 318 -19.69 9.82 -15.66
CA VAL A 318 -18.76 8.99 -16.42
C VAL A 318 -18.20 9.91 -17.50
N VAL A 319 -17.00 10.43 -17.28
CA VAL A 319 -16.24 11.11 -18.31
C VAL A 319 -15.72 10.02 -19.23
N SER A 320 -16.33 9.90 -20.40
CA SER A 320 -15.84 9.10 -21.52
C SER A 320 -14.35 9.39 -21.76
N ALA A 321 -13.60 8.35 -22.07
CA ALA A 321 -12.19 8.39 -22.42
C ALA A 321 -11.92 9.40 -23.55
N GLY A 322 -11.48 10.58 -23.18
CA GLY A 322 -11.02 11.64 -24.07
C GLY A 322 -9.95 12.44 -23.36
N GLY A 323 -8.77 12.43 -23.93
CA GLY A 323 -7.49 13.05 -23.60
C GLY A 323 -7.46 14.00 -22.40
N PHE A 324 -6.63 13.68 -21.43
CA PHE A 324 -6.23 14.60 -20.38
C PHE A 324 -5.39 15.73 -20.99
N ALA A 325 -5.99 16.91 -21.14
CA ALA A 325 -5.24 18.14 -21.25
C ALA A 325 -4.64 18.44 -19.87
N VAL A 326 -3.32 18.63 -19.84
CA VAL A 326 -2.61 19.12 -18.67
C VAL A 326 -3.06 20.55 -18.42
N PRO A 327 -3.62 20.92 -17.27
CA PRO A 327 -3.89 22.32 -16.98
C PRO A 327 -2.56 23.05 -16.84
N SER A 328 -2.46 24.21 -17.50
CA SER A 328 -1.38 25.19 -17.33
C SER A 328 -1.20 25.54 -15.85
N ALA A 329 0.05 25.63 -15.45
CA ALA A 329 0.48 25.95 -14.11
C ALA A 329 -0.04 27.35 -13.70
N ASP A 330 -0.94 27.37 -12.74
CA ASP A 330 -1.16 28.46 -11.81
C ASP A 330 -1.25 27.85 -10.41
N TRP A 331 -0.13 27.88 -9.73
CA TRP A 331 0.04 27.52 -8.33
C TRP A 331 0.51 28.73 -7.54
#